data_a0fbfafd958de066039dbc5f537c9f0e
#
_entry.id   a0fbfafd958de066039dbc5f537c9f0e
#
_cell.length_a   1.000
_cell.length_b   1.000
_cell.length_c   1.000
_cell.angle_alpha   90.00
_cell.angle_beta   90.00
_cell.angle_gamma   90.00
#
_symmetry.space_group_name_H-M   'P 1'
#
loop_
_entity.id
_entity.type
_entity.pdbx_description
1 polymer ?
#
loop_
_entity_poly.entity_id
_entity_poly.type
_entity_poly.pdbx_seq_one_letter_code
_entity_poly.pdbx_strand_id
1 'polypeptide(L)'
;MTTQPKPQPHKKLIVFPQDKGGIGKSFVATLLYDYLAEQGVKLKTFDLDHANSTFQRFVPEAQFIDTDVDTNKLAVLDTVVNSLETADVALVDNRASGGTKVLRYIEDSRLTELQKQLNFELVFVVIALQDKDAISQIADLLDDYHHRVRWLVVRNYRDTSAITTYDG
;
A
#
# COMPACT_ATOMS: atom_id res chain seq x y z
N MET A 1 -34.42 0.51 23.95
CA MET A 1 -33.84 0.62 22.60
C MET A 1 -32.36 0.51 22.75
N THR A 2 -31.81 -0.68 22.51
CA THR A 2 -30.37 -0.94 22.54
C THR A 2 -29.81 -0.46 21.20
N THR A 3 -29.17 0.70 21.20
CA THR A 3 -28.37 1.16 20.06
C THR A 3 -27.19 0.20 19.89
N GLN A 4 -27.23 -0.64 18.86
CA GLN A 4 -26.05 -1.38 18.45
C GLN A 4 -24.94 -0.37 18.16
N PRO A 5 -23.71 -0.58 18.70
CA PRO A 5 -22.59 0.28 18.35
C PRO A 5 -22.38 0.20 16.83
N LYS A 6 -22.31 1.36 16.16
CA LYS A 6 -21.88 1.40 14.75
C LYS A 6 -20.57 0.62 14.65
N PRO A 7 -20.44 -0.29 13.67
CA PRO A 7 -19.16 -0.95 13.45
C PRO A 7 -18.11 0.13 13.28
N GLN A 8 -17.07 0.12 14.12
CA GLN A 8 -15.94 1.02 13.95
C GLN A 8 -15.32 0.72 12.60
N PRO A 9 -15.01 1.73 11.77
CA PRO A 9 -14.36 1.49 10.49
C PRO A 9 -13.07 0.73 10.77
N HIS A 10 -12.92 -0.44 10.15
CA HIS A 10 -11.68 -1.18 10.22
C HIS A 10 -10.58 -0.30 9.63
N LYS A 11 -9.60 0.07 10.44
CA LYS A 11 -8.44 0.83 10.01
C LYS A 11 -7.70 0.06 8.93
N LYS A 12 -7.10 0.74 7.98
CA LYS A 12 -6.40 0.11 6.86
C LYS A 12 -4.99 0.65 6.70
N LEU A 13 -4.05 -0.26 6.55
CA LEU A 13 -2.71 0.04 6.05
C LEU A 13 -2.64 -0.39 4.59
N ILE A 14 -2.53 0.56 3.68
CA ILE A 14 -2.52 0.33 2.23
C ILE A 14 -1.10 0.50 1.71
N VAL A 15 -0.55 -0.53 1.10
CA VAL A 15 0.81 -0.55 0.55
C VAL A 15 0.85 -1.13 -0.86
N PHE A 16 1.88 -0.76 -1.64
CA PHE A 16 2.15 -1.26 -2.99
C PHE A 16 3.39 -2.17 -2.97
N PRO A 17 3.24 -3.48 -2.80
CA PRO A 17 4.38 -4.38 -2.54
C PRO A 17 5.25 -4.68 -3.77
N GLN A 18 4.85 -4.28 -4.98
CA GLN A 18 5.60 -4.54 -6.21
C GLN A 18 6.84 -3.67 -6.35
N ASP A 19 7.96 -4.26 -6.72
CA ASP A 19 9.22 -3.58 -7.00
C ASP A 19 9.29 -2.98 -8.41
N LYS A 20 8.51 -3.50 -9.36
CA LYS A 20 8.55 -3.03 -10.74
C LYS A 20 8.31 -1.52 -10.85
N GLY A 21 9.23 -0.82 -11.51
CA GLY A 21 9.13 0.61 -11.77
C GLY A 21 8.19 0.93 -12.94
N GLY A 22 7.58 2.12 -12.92
CA GLY A 22 6.79 2.63 -14.05
C GLY A 22 5.45 1.94 -14.28
N ILE A 23 4.97 1.09 -13.36
CA ILE A 23 3.67 0.39 -13.49
C ILE A 23 2.48 1.25 -13.09
N GLY A 24 2.70 2.42 -12.48
CA GLY A 24 1.65 3.36 -12.10
C GLY A 24 1.33 3.40 -10.60
N LYS A 25 2.21 2.93 -9.72
CA LYS A 25 1.99 2.93 -8.25
C LYS A 25 1.58 4.30 -7.73
N SER A 26 2.41 5.33 -7.92
CA SER A 26 2.14 6.68 -7.43
C SER A 26 0.87 7.30 -8.05
N PHE A 27 0.57 6.97 -9.30
CA PHE A 27 -0.68 7.39 -9.93
C PHE A 27 -1.89 6.77 -9.25
N VAL A 28 -1.87 5.46 -9.01
CA VAL A 28 -2.94 4.76 -8.30
C VAL A 28 -3.05 5.23 -6.85
N ALA A 29 -1.91 5.48 -6.17
CA ALA A 29 -1.90 6.03 -4.83
C ALA A 29 -2.60 7.40 -4.77
N THR A 30 -2.34 8.29 -5.76
CA THR A 30 -3.01 9.59 -5.86
C THR A 30 -4.53 9.44 -6.07
N LEU A 31 -4.95 8.54 -6.98
CA LEU A 31 -6.38 8.28 -7.20
C LEU A 31 -7.08 7.71 -5.94
N LEU A 32 -6.41 6.82 -5.21
CA LEU A 32 -6.93 6.29 -3.94
C LEU A 32 -7.02 7.38 -2.87
N TYR A 33 -6.03 8.26 -2.80
CA TYR A 33 -6.05 9.40 -1.90
C TYR A 33 -7.26 10.30 -2.19
N ASP A 34 -7.43 10.74 -3.44
CA ASP A 34 -8.54 11.61 -3.84
C ASP A 34 -9.90 10.98 -3.52
N TYR A 35 -10.07 9.71 -3.90
CA TYR A 35 -11.31 8.98 -3.64
C TYR A 35 -11.62 8.89 -2.14
N LEU A 36 -10.65 8.51 -1.31
CA LEU A 36 -10.85 8.35 0.13
C LEU A 36 -11.06 9.71 0.83
N ALA A 37 -10.37 10.75 0.39
CA ALA A 37 -10.55 12.11 0.90
C ALA A 37 -11.96 12.64 0.60
N GLU A 38 -12.48 12.42 -0.61
CA GLU A 38 -13.86 12.76 -0.98
C GLU A 38 -14.90 12.03 -0.12
N GLN A 39 -14.59 10.82 0.36
CA GLN A 39 -15.46 10.08 1.28
C GLN A 39 -15.33 10.55 2.75
N GLY A 40 -14.50 11.55 3.04
CA GLY A 40 -14.28 12.07 4.39
C GLY A 40 -13.49 11.12 5.30
N VAL A 41 -12.72 10.20 4.73
CA VAL A 41 -11.87 9.26 5.48
C VAL A 41 -10.69 10.03 6.08
N LYS A 42 -10.37 9.78 7.35
CA LYS A 42 -9.16 10.34 7.98
C LYS A 42 -7.93 9.63 7.47
N LEU A 43 -7.17 10.31 6.61
CA LEU A 43 -6.00 9.79 5.94
C LEU A 43 -4.70 10.24 6.62
N LYS A 44 -3.71 9.34 6.62
CA LYS A 44 -2.29 9.65 6.73
C LYS A 44 -1.59 9.07 5.51
N THR A 45 -0.78 9.86 4.87
CA THR A 45 -0.15 9.53 3.60
C THR A 45 1.36 9.63 3.71
N PHE A 46 2.05 8.67 3.11
CA PHE A 46 3.50 8.53 3.20
C PHE A 46 4.10 8.29 1.82
N ASP A 47 5.15 9.03 1.49
CA ASP A 47 5.94 8.86 0.27
C ASP A 47 7.32 8.32 0.64
N LEU A 48 7.66 7.14 0.14
CA LEU A 48 8.96 6.48 0.34
C LEU A 48 9.89 6.62 -0.87
N ASP A 49 9.51 7.41 -1.91
CA ASP A 49 10.31 7.63 -3.11
C ASP A 49 11.19 8.86 -2.97
N HIS A 50 12.39 8.67 -2.42
CA HIS A 50 13.40 9.72 -2.30
C HIS A 50 13.79 10.35 -3.65
N ALA A 51 13.81 9.57 -4.73
CA ALA A 51 14.35 10.01 -5.99
C ALA A 51 13.38 10.91 -6.79
N ASN A 52 12.09 10.63 -6.72
CA ASN A 52 11.10 11.30 -7.57
C ASN A 52 10.04 12.05 -6.79
N SER A 53 9.73 11.65 -5.55
CA SER A 53 8.66 12.24 -4.69
C SER A 53 7.38 12.53 -5.49
N THR A 54 7.01 11.60 -6.39
CA THR A 54 5.89 11.82 -7.32
C THR A 54 4.57 11.94 -6.58
N PHE A 55 4.38 11.10 -5.57
CA PHE A 55 3.16 11.13 -4.76
C PHE A 55 3.04 12.45 -3.98
N GLN A 56 4.12 12.90 -3.34
CA GLN A 56 4.13 14.15 -2.58
C GLN A 56 3.86 15.40 -3.44
N ARG A 57 4.19 15.37 -4.75
CA ARG A 57 3.84 16.48 -5.65
C ARG A 57 2.33 16.66 -5.83
N PHE A 58 1.57 15.56 -5.81
CA PHE A 58 0.11 15.58 -5.97
C PHE A 58 -0.62 15.59 -4.64
N VAL A 59 0.02 15.09 -3.58
CA VAL A 59 -0.49 15.04 -2.21
C VAL A 59 0.51 15.73 -1.29
N PRO A 60 0.50 17.09 -1.22
CA PRO A 60 1.52 17.87 -0.50
C PRO A 60 1.63 17.55 0.99
N GLU A 61 0.55 17.06 1.61
CA GLU A 61 0.53 16.60 3.00
C GLU A 61 1.14 15.22 3.22
N ALA A 62 1.53 14.50 2.15
CA ALA A 62 2.20 13.21 2.29
C ALA A 62 3.53 13.40 3.03
N GLN A 63 3.68 12.67 4.12
CA GLN A 63 4.92 12.68 4.89
C GLN A 63 5.99 11.89 4.13
N PHE A 64 7.09 12.55 3.83
CA PHE A 64 8.24 11.86 3.27
C PHE A 64 8.93 11.01 4.35
N ILE A 65 9.24 9.75 4.01
CA ILE A 65 10.00 8.83 4.85
C ILE A 65 11.19 8.30 4.08
N ASP A 66 12.41 8.65 4.53
CA ASP A 66 13.63 8.12 3.95
C ASP A 66 13.93 6.71 4.51
N THR A 67 13.78 5.71 3.66
CA THR A 67 14.08 4.30 4.00
C THR A 67 15.54 3.92 3.73
N ASP A 68 16.36 4.84 3.22
CA ASP A 68 17.79 4.61 2.92
C ASP A 68 18.72 5.10 4.04
N VAL A 69 18.25 6.00 4.90
CA VAL A 69 19.00 6.46 6.08
C VAL A 69 19.11 5.36 7.13
N ASP A 70 20.32 5.16 7.58
CA ASP A 70 20.87 3.97 8.24
C ASP A 70 20.32 3.62 9.64
N THR A 71 20.61 2.39 10.01
CA THR A 71 20.71 1.71 11.31
C THR A 71 19.44 1.24 12.02
N ASN A 72 18.27 1.83 11.85
CA ASN A 72 17.01 1.29 12.40
C ASN A 72 15.86 1.38 11.37
N LYS A 73 16.09 0.82 10.20
CA LYS A 73 15.20 0.87 9.02
C LYS A 73 13.76 0.41 9.31
N LEU A 74 13.58 -0.41 10.34
CA LEU A 74 12.27 -0.89 10.77
C LEU A 74 11.51 0.16 11.57
N ALA A 75 12.19 0.89 12.48
CA ALA A 75 11.57 1.90 13.33
C ALA A 75 10.96 3.08 12.55
N VAL A 76 11.47 3.35 11.34
CA VAL A 76 10.93 4.41 10.47
C VAL A 76 9.53 4.05 9.99
N LEU A 77 9.29 2.78 9.67
CA LEU A 77 7.97 2.30 9.23
C LEU A 77 7.00 2.11 10.41
N ASP A 78 7.48 2.06 11.65
CA ASP A 78 6.62 2.11 12.84
C ASP A 78 5.78 3.40 12.88
N THR A 79 6.32 4.50 12.37
CA THR A 79 5.58 5.77 12.23
C THR A 79 4.31 5.59 11.37
N VAL A 80 4.40 4.78 10.32
CA VAL A 80 3.25 4.48 9.44
C VAL A 80 2.18 3.70 10.20
N VAL A 81 2.58 2.64 10.91
CA VAL A 81 1.64 1.81 11.69
C VAL A 81 1.02 2.61 12.84
N ASN A 82 1.82 3.37 13.57
CA ASN A 82 1.38 4.21 14.69
C ASN A 82 0.43 5.33 14.22
N SER A 83 0.53 5.79 12.98
CA SER A 83 -0.39 6.79 12.44
C SER A 83 -1.85 6.32 12.44
N LEU A 84 -2.07 5.01 12.40
CA LEU A 84 -3.40 4.42 12.52
C LEU A 84 -4.06 4.63 13.89
N GLU A 85 -3.34 5.09 14.92
CA GLU A 85 -3.97 5.48 16.17
C GLU A 85 -4.95 6.64 15.97
N THR A 86 -4.63 7.56 15.06
CA THR A 86 -5.38 8.80 14.81
C THR A 86 -6.04 8.87 13.43
N ALA A 87 -5.69 7.97 12.51
CA ALA A 87 -6.24 7.89 11.16
C ALA A 87 -7.06 6.61 10.95
N ASP A 88 -7.96 6.64 9.99
CA ASP A 88 -8.73 5.48 9.54
C ASP A 88 -7.92 4.69 8.48
N VAL A 89 -7.11 5.40 7.69
CA VAL A 89 -6.27 4.81 6.64
C VAL A 89 -4.88 5.42 6.65
N ALA A 90 -3.86 4.56 6.62
CA ALA A 90 -2.49 4.91 6.26
C ALA A 90 -2.21 4.43 4.83
N LEU A 91 -1.90 5.35 3.92
CA LEU A 91 -1.61 5.07 2.52
C LEU A 91 -0.14 5.32 2.25
N VAL A 92 0.57 4.31 1.76
CA VAL A 92 2.02 4.34 1.54
C VAL A 92 2.33 4.16 0.07
N ASP A 93 2.90 5.18 -0.56
CA ASP A 93 3.52 5.04 -1.88
C ASP A 93 5.01 4.73 -1.75
N ASN A 94 5.49 3.76 -2.49
CA ASN A 94 6.89 3.38 -2.49
C ASN A 94 7.50 3.41 -3.89
N ARG A 95 8.78 3.78 -3.94
CA ARG A 95 9.55 3.82 -5.17
C ARG A 95 9.66 2.43 -5.84
N ALA A 96 10.13 2.42 -7.09
CA ALA A 96 10.65 1.21 -7.71
C ALA A 96 11.69 0.56 -6.78
N SER A 97 11.70 -0.78 -6.67
CA SER A 97 12.52 -1.56 -5.73
C SER A 97 12.31 -1.26 -4.23
N GLY A 98 11.26 -0.53 -3.86
CA GLY A 98 10.89 -0.27 -2.47
C GLY A 98 9.95 -1.32 -1.86
N GLY A 99 9.31 -2.14 -2.71
CA GLY A 99 8.38 -3.19 -2.28
C GLY A 99 9.05 -4.21 -1.38
N THR A 100 10.22 -4.70 -1.76
CA THR A 100 11.02 -5.65 -0.96
C THR A 100 11.31 -5.12 0.45
N LYS A 101 11.56 -3.80 0.62
CA LYS A 101 11.80 -3.21 1.94
C LYS A 101 10.54 -3.20 2.81
N VAL A 102 9.40 -2.85 2.20
CA VAL A 102 8.10 -2.87 2.86
C VAL A 102 7.72 -4.29 3.26
N LEU A 103 7.89 -5.26 2.36
CA LEU A 103 7.62 -6.68 2.65
C LEU A 103 8.51 -7.21 3.79
N ARG A 104 9.79 -6.88 3.76
CA ARG A 104 10.70 -7.24 4.84
C ARG A 104 10.26 -6.67 6.18
N TYR A 105 9.85 -5.39 6.23
CA TYR A 105 9.30 -4.81 7.44
C TYR A 105 8.06 -5.56 7.93
N ILE A 106 7.13 -5.88 7.03
CA ILE A 106 5.90 -6.63 7.35
C ILE A 106 6.24 -7.99 7.98
N GLU A 107 7.23 -8.70 7.45
CA GLU A 107 7.65 -10.00 7.98
C GLU A 107 8.42 -9.87 9.30
N ASP A 108 9.43 -9.01 9.37
CA ASP A 108 10.27 -8.85 10.56
C ASP A 108 9.45 -8.35 11.77
N SER A 109 8.44 -7.51 11.54
CA SER A 109 7.51 -7.04 12.58
C SER A 109 6.30 -7.95 12.81
N ARG A 110 6.17 -9.03 12.05
CA ARG A 110 5.00 -9.94 12.08
C ARG A 110 3.66 -9.21 11.90
N LEU A 111 3.66 -8.22 11.04
CA LEU A 111 2.53 -7.30 10.93
C LEU A 111 1.23 -7.98 10.48
N THR A 112 1.34 -9.03 9.65
CA THR A 112 0.20 -9.85 9.23
C THR A 112 -0.47 -10.59 10.39
N GLU A 113 0.27 -10.93 11.43
CA GLU A 113 -0.25 -11.61 12.62
C GLU A 113 -0.85 -10.60 13.61
N LEU A 114 -0.25 -9.40 13.68
CA LEU A 114 -0.65 -8.35 14.61
C LEU A 114 -1.91 -7.58 14.19
N GLN A 115 -2.38 -7.72 12.94
CA GLN A 115 -3.54 -7.02 12.40
C GLN A 115 -4.75 -7.03 13.35
N LYS A 116 -5.07 -8.19 13.91
CA LYS A 116 -6.21 -8.35 14.82
C LYS A 116 -6.01 -7.63 16.15
N GLN A 117 -4.79 -7.69 16.70
CA GLN A 117 -4.47 -7.06 17.97
C GLN A 117 -4.44 -5.53 17.85
N LEU A 118 -3.93 -5.03 16.74
CA LEU A 118 -3.80 -3.60 16.44
C LEU A 118 -5.06 -3.02 15.75
N ASN A 119 -6.06 -3.87 15.51
CA ASN A 119 -7.36 -3.49 14.92
C ASN A 119 -7.24 -2.75 13.59
N PHE A 120 -6.43 -3.29 12.67
CA PHE A 120 -6.36 -2.80 11.30
C PHE A 120 -6.35 -3.97 10.28
N GLU A 121 -6.53 -3.64 9.02
CA GLU A 121 -6.44 -4.56 7.89
C GLU A 121 -5.27 -4.12 7.00
N LEU A 122 -4.35 -5.04 6.69
CA LEU A 122 -3.28 -4.81 5.73
C LEU A 122 -3.82 -5.05 4.31
N VAL A 123 -3.69 -4.05 3.47
CA VAL A 123 -4.20 -4.08 2.09
C VAL A 123 -3.03 -3.97 1.12
N PHE A 124 -2.85 -4.98 0.29
CA PHE A 124 -1.90 -4.95 -0.82
C PHE A 124 -2.58 -4.46 -2.09
N VAL A 125 -2.09 -3.36 -2.63
CA VAL A 125 -2.49 -2.87 -3.95
C VAL A 125 -1.49 -3.37 -4.96
N VAL A 126 -1.95 -4.21 -5.88
CA VAL A 126 -1.11 -4.74 -6.97
C VAL A 126 -1.63 -4.25 -8.31
N ILE A 127 -0.70 -3.88 -9.18
CA ILE A 127 -1.00 -3.34 -10.49
C ILE A 127 -0.67 -4.39 -11.54
N ALA A 128 -1.73 -4.87 -12.19
CA ALA A 128 -1.68 -5.84 -13.26
C ALA A 128 -1.60 -5.09 -14.61
N LEU A 129 -0.57 -5.39 -15.36
CA LEU A 129 -0.41 -4.92 -16.73
C LEU A 129 0.23 -6.03 -17.55
N GLN A 130 0.23 -5.89 -18.89
CA GLN A 130 0.79 -6.89 -19.79
C GLN A 130 2.33 -6.81 -19.80
N ASP A 131 2.92 -7.15 -18.66
CA ASP A 131 4.38 -7.18 -18.43
C ASP A 131 4.70 -8.43 -17.60
N LYS A 132 5.61 -9.26 -18.11
CA LYS A 132 5.93 -10.55 -17.49
C LYS A 132 6.46 -10.40 -16.06
N ASP A 133 7.29 -9.41 -15.80
CA ASP A 133 7.87 -9.22 -14.46
C ASP A 133 6.82 -8.75 -13.46
N ALA A 134 5.90 -7.87 -13.90
CA ALA A 134 4.79 -7.41 -13.05
C ALA A 134 3.85 -8.56 -12.69
N ILE A 135 3.58 -9.45 -13.63
CA ILE A 135 2.73 -10.64 -13.43
C ILE A 135 3.43 -11.64 -12.49
N SER A 136 4.71 -11.93 -12.74
CA SER A 136 5.49 -12.83 -11.88
C SER A 136 5.51 -12.34 -10.42
N GLN A 137 5.74 -11.03 -10.20
CA GLN A 137 5.69 -10.46 -8.85
C GLN A 137 4.33 -10.62 -8.17
N ILE A 138 3.22 -10.53 -8.92
CA ILE A 138 1.88 -10.77 -8.36
C ILE A 138 1.73 -12.23 -7.96
N ALA A 139 2.20 -13.17 -8.78
CA ALA A 139 2.15 -14.60 -8.47
C ALA A 139 2.94 -14.92 -7.20
N ASP A 140 4.18 -14.44 -7.10
CA ASP A 140 5.04 -14.63 -5.93
C ASP A 140 4.38 -14.07 -4.65
N LEU A 141 3.80 -12.87 -4.75
CA LEU A 141 3.09 -12.25 -3.64
C LEU A 141 1.83 -13.02 -3.23
N LEU A 142 1.10 -13.60 -4.19
CA LEU A 142 -0.06 -14.43 -3.90
C LEU A 142 0.35 -15.72 -3.18
N ASP A 143 1.45 -16.35 -3.59
CA ASP A 143 1.96 -17.57 -2.95
C ASP A 143 2.30 -17.31 -1.48
N ASP A 144 2.89 -16.15 -1.17
CA ASP A 144 3.35 -15.82 0.19
C ASP A 144 2.24 -15.24 1.08
N TYR A 145 1.32 -14.43 0.52
CA TYR A 145 0.40 -13.57 1.30
C TYR A 145 -1.09 -13.82 1.08
N HIS A 146 -1.48 -14.70 0.19
CA HIS A 146 -2.84 -14.85 -0.33
C HIS A 146 -3.96 -14.81 0.75
N HIS A 147 -3.84 -15.46 1.91
CA HIS A 147 -4.83 -15.39 2.99
C HIS A 147 -4.44 -14.45 4.16
N ARG A 148 -3.29 -13.79 4.07
CA ARG A 148 -2.73 -13.00 5.15
C ARG A 148 -3.08 -11.52 5.05
N VAL A 149 -3.51 -11.07 3.86
CA VAL A 149 -3.80 -9.66 3.55
C VAL A 149 -5.07 -9.51 2.72
N ARG A 150 -5.60 -8.30 2.65
CA ARG A 150 -6.63 -7.93 1.68
C ARG A 150 -5.97 -7.51 0.37
N TRP A 151 -6.56 -7.88 -0.75
CA TRP A 151 -6.07 -7.56 -2.08
C TRP A 151 -6.93 -6.51 -2.76
N LEU A 152 -6.28 -5.52 -3.39
CA LEU A 152 -6.85 -4.62 -4.36
C LEU A 152 -6.06 -4.75 -5.65
N VAL A 153 -6.65 -5.38 -6.65
CA VAL A 153 -6.03 -5.57 -7.97
C VAL A 153 -6.47 -4.47 -8.90
N VAL A 154 -5.52 -3.69 -9.40
CA VAL A 154 -5.74 -2.61 -10.36
C VAL A 154 -5.26 -3.06 -11.73
N ARG A 155 -6.13 -3.12 -12.71
CA ARG A 155 -5.76 -3.39 -14.11
C ARG A 155 -5.34 -2.08 -14.77
N ASN A 156 -4.08 -2.00 -15.18
CA ASN A 156 -3.56 -0.83 -15.90
C ASN A 156 -3.44 -1.14 -17.40
N TYR A 157 -4.35 -0.58 -18.17
CA TYR A 157 -4.35 -0.66 -19.63
C TYR A 157 -3.48 0.44 -20.23
N ARG A 158 -2.17 0.36 -19.99
CA ARG A 158 -1.20 1.36 -20.47
C ARG A 158 -1.17 1.45 -22.00
N ASP A 159 -1.35 0.31 -22.64
CA ASP A 159 -1.53 0.20 -24.10
C ASP A 159 -2.96 -0.28 -24.35
N THR A 160 -3.58 0.11 -25.44
CA THR A 160 -4.98 -0.20 -25.81
C THR A 160 -5.26 -1.70 -26.05
N SER A 161 -4.28 -2.56 -25.83
CA SER A 161 -4.41 -4.01 -25.91
C SER A 161 -5.03 -4.59 -24.64
N ALA A 162 -6.01 -5.49 -24.79
CA ALA A 162 -6.60 -6.21 -23.67
C ALA A 162 -5.53 -6.97 -22.87
N ILE A 163 -5.65 -7.00 -21.54
CA ILE A 163 -4.79 -7.83 -20.68
C ILE A 163 -5.29 -9.28 -20.80
N THR A 164 -4.83 -9.98 -21.82
CA THR A 164 -5.24 -11.36 -22.10
C THR A 164 -4.72 -12.39 -21.10
N THR A 165 -3.68 -12.04 -20.35
CA THR A 165 -2.98 -12.95 -19.42
C THR A 165 -3.76 -13.20 -18.11
N TYR A 166 -4.84 -12.44 -17.86
CA TYR A 166 -5.68 -12.58 -16.66
C TYR A 166 -7.08 -13.09 -16.93
N ASP A 167 -7.42 -13.34 -18.19
CA ASP A 167 -8.76 -13.78 -18.59
C ASP A 167 -8.86 -15.33 -18.73
N GLY A 168 -7.88 -16.07 -18.14
CA GLY A 168 -7.85 -17.53 -18.10
C GLY A 168 -8.22 -18.11 -16.74
#